data_e02743e59e641216775a4d3e56c2a7af
#
_entry.id   e02743e59e641216775a4d3e56c2a7af
#
_cell.length_a   1.000
_cell.length_b   1.000
_cell.length_c   1.000
_cell.angle_alpha   90.00
_cell.angle_beta   90.00
_cell.angle_gamma   90.00
#
_symmetry.space_group_name_H-M   'P 1'
#
loop_
_entity.id
_entity.type
_entity.pdbx_description
1 polymer ?
#
loop_
_entity_poly.entity_id
_entity_poly.type
_entity_poly.pdbx_seq_one_letter_code
_entity_poly.pdbx_strand_id
1 'polypeptide(L)'
;MTARAAVLSGLGGWVPPRLVTNDQLAEELDTTDEWIRTRTGIRQRFVVDAGMATSGIAIEAGRRALRSADRSRVDLVVLATSTPDHPCPATAPEVASRLGLGEAPAFDIAAVCSGFVYALATSATMIASGSVDTALVIGADSFSTILNPRDRTTRAIFGDGAGAVVLRXGEAGERGAILGFDLGSDGSQADLITVPAGGSEQRSMGLLAPEDDYFFDMQGRSVFRNAVIRMSESAGKVAERVGWSVGEIDRVIAHQANVRILHAVALELGIPVERLVVNLDRVANTVAASIPLALVDGVVSGHLQPDDQVMLCGFGGGLTWGAAGLTLPSLSVEPLPGLPLPTRPPLPAALPVPAAXR
;
A
#
# COMPACT_ATOMS: atom_id res chain seq x y z
N MET A 1 23.51 -0.95 -25.90
CA MET A 1 22.44 -0.03 -25.47
C MET A 1 21.82 -0.53 -24.18
N THR A 2 21.69 0.35 -23.18
CA THR A 2 21.04 -0.01 -21.89
C THR A 2 19.54 -0.14 -22.15
N ALA A 3 18.92 -1.12 -21.46
CA ALA A 3 17.47 -1.35 -21.64
C ALA A 3 16.65 -0.18 -21.08
N ARG A 4 15.59 0.17 -21.79
CA ARG A 4 14.63 1.19 -21.36
C ARG A 4 13.93 0.68 -20.09
N ALA A 5 13.74 1.57 -19.13
CA ALA A 5 13.13 1.21 -17.85
C ALA A 5 12.31 2.37 -17.31
N ALA A 6 11.41 2.06 -16.39
CA ALA A 6 10.73 3.10 -15.61
C ALA A 6 11.63 3.50 -14.45
N VAL A 7 11.70 4.79 -14.19
CA VAL A 7 12.55 5.37 -13.14
C VAL A 7 11.67 6.17 -12.20
N LEU A 8 11.78 5.90 -10.91
CA LEU A 8 11.06 6.64 -9.87
C LEU A 8 11.60 8.08 -9.82
N SER A 9 10.72 9.06 -9.97
CA SER A 9 11.14 10.47 -10.01
C SER A 9 10.36 11.37 -9.06
N GLY A 10 9.31 10.88 -8.43
CA GLY A 10 8.55 11.68 -7.46
C GLY A 10 7.77 10.82 -6.52
N LEU A 11 7.46 11.33 -5.33
CA LEU A 11 6.81 10.58 -4.28
C LEU A 11 6.02 11.54 -3.40
N GLY A 12 4.77 11.18 -3.08
CA GLY A 12 3.96 11.97 -2.18
C GLY A 12 2.95 11.13 -1.44
N GLY A 13 2.50 11.62 -0.31
CA GLY A 13 1.51 10.93 0.49
C GLY A 13 0.59 11.89 1.18
N TRP A 14 -0.57 11.38 1.60
CA TRP A 14 -1.55 12.20 2.30
C TRP A 14 -2.45 11.31 3.16
N VAL A 15 -2.78 11.81 4.33
CA VAL A 15 -3.77 11.19 5.20
C VAL A 15 -4.86 12.20 5.50
N PRO A 16 -6.12 11.78 5.68
CA PRO A 16 -7.18 12.75 6.01
C PRO A 16 -6.92 13.39 7.37
N PRO A 17 -7.47 14.58 7.60
CA PRO A 17 -7.14 15.31 8.83
C PRO A 17 -7.69 14.73 10.13
N ARG A 18 -8.71 13.86 10.08
CA ARG A 18 -9.31 13.34 11.31
C ARG A 18 -8.51 12.17 11.86
N LEU A 19 -7.81 12.43 12.96
CA LEU A 19 -7.05 11.43 13.70
C LEU A 19 -7.98 10.69 14.65
N VAL A 20 -7.87 9.36 14.68
CA VAL A 20 -8.59 8.52 15.64
C VAL A 20 -7.56 7.67 16.39
N THR A 21 -7.43 7.92 17.68
CA THR A 21 -6.48 7.18 18.52
C THR A 21 -7.10 5.87 19.00
N ASN A 22 -6.24 4.97 19.50
CA ASN A 22 -6.72 3.73 20.10
C ASN A 22 -7.66 4.01 21.27
N ASP A 23 -7.36 5.04 22.09
CA ASP A 23 -8.23 5.38 23.21
C ASP A 23 -9.61 5.84 22.75
N GLN A 24 -9.68 6.57 21.64
CA GLN A 24 -10.98 6.95 21.09
C GLN A 24 -11.78 5.74 20.60
N LEU A 25 -11.11 4.76 19.98
CA LEU A 25 -11.79 3.51 19.62
C LEU A 25 -12.31 2.77 20.86
N ALA A 26 -11.53 2.79 21.93
CA ALA A 26 -11.91 2.11 23.17
C ALA A 26 -13.16 2.72 23.82
N GLU A 27 -13.50 3.96 23.50
CA GLU A 27 -14.74 4.58 23.98
C GLU A 27 -15.97 3.95 23.33
N GLU A 28 -15.83 3.43 22.10
CA GLU A 28 -16.95 2.89 21.33
C GLU A 28 -16.98 1.37 21.27
N LEU A 29 -15.84 0.73 21.42
CA LEU A 29 -15.67 -0.71 21.17
C LEU A 29 -15.05 -1.37 22.40
N ASP A 30 -15.29 -2.66 22.53
CA ASP A 30 -14.73 -3.47 23.62
C ASP A 30 -13.26 -3.78 23.33
N THR A 31 -12.39 -2.80 23.55
CA THR A 31 -10.96 -2.91 23.31
C THR A 31 -10.20 -1.92 24.18
N THR A 32 -8.89 -1.98 24.16
CA THR A 32 -8.01 -1.04 24.86
C THR A 32 -6.83 -0.68 23.99
N ASP A 33 -6.21 0.47 24.27
CA ASP A 33 -4.97 0.86 23.60
C ASP A 33 -3.90 -0.23 23.73
N GLU A 34 -3.74 -0.80 24.94
CA GLU A 34 -2.73 -1.85 25.16
C GLU A 34 -3.00 -3.08 24.29
N TRP A 35 -4.27 -3.51 24.20
CA TRP A 35 -4.64 -4.66 23.37
C TRP A 35 -4.27 -4.43 21.90
N ILE A 36 -4.62 -3.26 21.38
CA ILE A 36 -4.36 -2.93 19.97
C ILE A 36 -2.86 -2.85 19.71
N ARG A 37 -2.12 -2.12 20.55
CA ARG A 37 -0.69 -1.94 20.36
C ARG A 37 0.09 -3.26 20.43
N THR A 38 -0.25 -4.10 21.41
CA THR A 38 0.50 -5.34 21.59
C THR A 38 0.23 -6.34 20.48
N ARG A 39 -0.96 -6.32 19.88
CA ARG A 39 -1.31 -7.27 18.83
C ARG A 39 -0.94 -6.77 17.44
N THR A 40 -0.95 -5.46 17.22
CA THR A 40 -0.79 -4.92 15.86
C THR A 40 0.36 -3.96 15.70
N GLY A 41 0.81 -3.32 16.77
CA GLY A 41 1.79 -2.23 16.71
C GLY A 41 1.15 -0.90 16.37
N ILE A 42 -0.15 -0.84 16.13
CA ILE A 42 -0.85 0.37 15.67
C ILE A 42 -1.26 1.22 16.86
N ARG A 43 -0.99 2.53 16.80
CA ARG A 43 -1.35 3.47 17.87
C ARG A 43 -2.52 4.36 17.49
N GLN A 44 -2.72 4.56 16.19
CA GLN A 44 -3.72 5.51 15.68
C GLN A 44 -3.98 5.26 14.22
N ARG A 45 -5.00 5.89 13.69
CA ARG A 45 -5.33 5.88 12.27
C ARG A 45 -5.98 7.21 11.91
N PHE A 46 -6.06 7.46 10.61
CA PHE A 46 -6.77 8.63 10.08
C PHE A 46 -7.96 8.12 9.28
N VAL A 47 -9.07 8.82 9.38
CA VAL A 47 -10.29 8.40 8.69
C VAL A 47 -10.92 9.59 7.98
N VAL A 48 -11.53 9.33 6.83
CA VAL A 48 -12.20 10.39 6.07
C VAL A 48 -13.44 10.90 6.83
N ASP A 49 -13.70 12.18 6.68
CA ASP A 49 -14.96 12.76 7.15
C ASP A 49 -16.08 12.50 6.16
N ALA A 50 -17.31 12.64 6.62
CA ALA A 50 -18.48 12.51 5.75
C ALA A 50 -18.31 13.39 4.50
N GLY A 51 -18.55 12.80 3.33
CA GLY A 51 -18.44 13.51 2.07
C GLY A 51 -17.05 13.49 1.43
N MET A 52 -16.04 13.00 2.12
CA MET A 52 -14.71 12.88 1.53
C MET A 52 -14.57 11.49 0.89
N ALA A 53 -14.41 11.46 -0.42
CA ALA A 53 -14.29 10.21 -1.18
C ALA A 53 -12.83 9.86 -1.41
N THR A 54 -12.60 8.64 -1.90
CA THR A 54 -11.25 8.18 -2.24
C THR A 54 -10.57 9.08 -3.26
N SER A 55 -11.33 9.64 -4.23
CA SER A 55 -10.75 10.58 -5.19
C SER A 55 -10.11 11.77 -4.49
N GLY A 56 -10.72 12.28 -3.44
CA GLY A 56 -10.20 13.43 -2.71
C GLY A 56 -8.83 13.18 -2.10
N ILE A 57 -8.66 12.03 -1.46
CA ILE A 57 -7.34 11.71 -0.86
C ILE A 57 -6.32 11.36 -1.95
N ALA A 58 -6.76 10.68 -3.02
CA ALA A 58 -5.88 10.34 -4.14
C ALA A 58 -5.32 11.59 -4.81
N ILE A 59 -6.15 12.63 -4.98
CA ILE A 59 -5.74 13.89 -5.58
C ILE A 59 -4.64 14.56 -4.75
N GLU A 60 -4.79 14.56 -3.42
CA GLU A 60 -3.79 15.19 -2.55
C GLU A 60 -2.44 14.49 -2.64
N ALA A 61 -2.42 13.15 -2.61
CA ALA A 61 -1.17 12.41 -2.75
C ALA A 61 -0.58 12.60 -4.14
N GLY A 62 -1.41 12.56 -5.18
CA GLY A 62 -0.98 12.76 -6.55
C GLY A 62 -0.35 14.14 -6.76
N ARG A 63 -0.97 15.17 -6.19
CA ARG A 63 -0.44 16.54 -6.28
C ARG A 63 0.95 16.63 -5.67
N ARG A 64 1.14 16.00 -4.49
CA ARG A 64 2.43 15.99 -3.83
C ARG A 64 3.49 15.23 -4.62
N ALA A 65 3.10 14.11 -5.21
CA ALA A 65 4.04 13.33 -6.04
C ALA A 65 4.45 14.12 -7.29
N LEU A 66 3.51 14.82 -7.93
CA LEU A 66 3.83 15.65 -9.09
C LEU A 66 4.77 16.80 -8.71
N ARG A 67 4.53 17.46 -7.57
CA ARG A 67 5.45 18.49 -7.08
C ARG A 67 6.83 17.92 -6.81
N SER A 68 6.89 16.75 -6.18
CA SER A 68 8.15 16.07 -5.90
C SER A 68 8.96 15.82 -7.18
N ALA A 69 8.26 15.46 -8.26
CA ALA A 69 8.89 15.22 -9.57
C ALA A 69 9.10 16.47 -10.39
N ASP A 70 8.63 17.61 -9.92
CA ASP A 70 8.63 18.89 -10.67
C ASP A 70 7.98 18.70 -12.04
N ARG A 71 6.79 18.09 -12.05
CA ARG A 71 6.03 17.82 -13.27
C ARG A 71 4.61 18.32 -13.16
N SER A 72 4.11 18.87 -14.26
CA SER A 72 2.73 19.30 -14.41
C SER A 72 1.92 18.37 -15.32
N ARG A 73 2.58 17.39 -15.96
CA ARG A 73 1.93 16.49 -16.92
C ARG A 73 2.50 15.09 -16.79
N VAL A 74 1.63 14.12 -17.02
CA VAL A 74 2.03 12.71 -17.20
C VAL A 74 1.19 12.11 -18.33
N ASP A 75 1.66 10.99 -18.86
CA ASP A 75 1.00 10.32 -20.00
C ASP A 75 0.00 9.26 -19.54
N LEU A 76 -0.03 8.94 -18.26
CA LEU A 76 -0.83 7.84 -17.75
C LEU A 76 -1.10 8.07 -16.26
N VAL A 77 -2.33 7.77 -15.83
CA VAL A 77 -2.68 7.76 -14.39
C VAL A 77 -3.26 6.39 -14.04
N VAL A 78 -2.66 5.71 -13.06
CA VAL A 78 -3.16 4.41 -12.59
C VAL A 78 -3.43 4.51 -11.09
N LEU A 79 -4.65 4.16 -10.69
CA LEU A 79 -5.08 4.21 -9.30
C LEU A 79 -5.42 2.81 -8.81
N ALA A 80 -4.70 2.35 -7.79
CA ALA A 80 -5.04 1.11 -7.11
C ALA A 80 -5.98 1.46 -5.95
N THR A 81 -7.17 0.88 -5.95
CA THR A 81 -8.14 1.12 -4.88
C THR A 81 -9.15 -0.03 -4.79
N SER A 82 -9.60 -0.30 -3.56
CA SER A 82 -10.72 -1.21 -3.29
C SER A 82 -11.99 -0.45 -2.92
N THR A 83 -11.87 0.87 -2.80
CA THR A 83 -12.97 1.74 -2.38
C THR A 83 -13.15 2.87 -3.39
N PRO A 84 -13.48 2.53 -4.67
CA PRO A 84 -13.70 3.59 -5.66
C PRO A 84 -14.87 4.47 -5.24
N ASP A 85 -14.91 5.70 -5.75
CA ASP A 85 -16.00 6.61 -5.45
C ASP A 85 -17.37 6.01 -5.79
N HIS A 86 -17.42 5.27 -6.88
CA HIS A 86 -18.65 4.62 -7.38
C HIS A 86 -18.29 3.22 -7.91
N PRO A 87 -19.24 2.29 -7.91
CA PRO A 87 -18.97 1.00 -8.56
C PRO A 87 -18.62 1.15 -10.04
N CYS A 88 -19.11 2.20 -10.68
CA CYS A 88 -18.91 2.54 -12.08
C CYS A 88 -19.19 4.04 -12.23
N PRO A 89 -18.31 4.83 -12.86
CA PRO A 89 -17.08 4.43 -13.56
C PRO A 89 -15.89 4.30 -12.60
N ALA A 90 -14.71 4.00 -13.17
CA ALA A 90 -13.45 4.05 -12.42
C ALA A 90 -13.20 5.46 -11.88
N THR A 91 -12.44 5.54 -10.81
CA THR A 91 -12.15 6.82 -10.12
C THR A 91 -10.99 7.58 -10.76
N ALA A 92 -10.02 6.86 -11.37
CA ALA A 92 -8.80 7.49 -11.87
C ALA A 92 -9.04 8.60 -12.90
N PRO A 93 -10.00 8.50 -13.84
CA PRO A 93 -10.22 9.60 -14.77
C PRO A 93 -10.61 10.91 -14.09
N GLU A 94 -11.44 10.86 -13.07
CA GLU A 94 -11.79 12.07 -12.31
C GLU A 94 -10.57 12.62 -11.58
N VAL A 95 -9.75 11.75 -11.00
CA VAL A 95 -8.51 12.17 -10.34
C VAL A 95 -7.60 12.89 -11.33
N ALA A 96 -7.41 12.32 -12.52
CA ALA A 96 -6.58 12.93 -13.56
C ALA A 96 -7.12 14.31 -13.94
N SER A 97 -8.43 14.42 -14.15
CA SER A 97 -9.06 15.68 -14.51
C SER A 97 -8.84 16.75 -13.44
N ARG A 98 -9.09 16.39 -12.19
CA ARG A 98 -8.98 17.36 -11.08
C ARG A 98 -7.52 17.73 -10.77
N LEU A 99 -6.56 16.90 -11.19
CA LEU A 99 -5.14 17.24 -11.11
C LEU A 99 -4.66 18.09 -12.30
N GLY A 100 -5.54 18.35 -13.27
CA GLY A 100 -5.17 19.12 -14.44
C GLY A 100 -4.34 18.37 -15.47
N LEU A 101 -4.46 17.04 -15.49
CA LEU A 101 -3.66 16.18 -16.36
C LEU A 101 -4.33 15.95 -17.73
N GLY A 102 -5.41 16.67 -18.01
CA GLY A 102 -6.04 16.67 -19.33
C GLY A 102 -6.68 15.34 -19.68
N GLU A 103 -6.35 14.83 -20.84
CA GLU A 103 -6.94 13.60 -21.36
C GLU A 103 -6.00 12.41 -21.22
N ALA A 104 -5.07 12.44 -20.27
CA ALA A 104 -4.19 11.30 -20.02
C ALA A 104 -5.03 10.04 -19.77
N PRO A 105 -4.71 8.93 -20.41
CA PRO A 105 -5.41 7.69 -20.09
C PRO A 105 -5.32 7.39 -18.60
N ALA A 106 -6.43 6.97 -18.03
CA ALA A 106 -6.52 6.78 -16.59
C ALA A 106 -7.45 5.60 -16.27
N PHE A 107 -7.02 4.72 -15.38
CA PHE A 107 -7.83 3.55 -15.00
C PHE A 107 -7.47 3.09 -13.59
N ASP A 108 -8.43 2.35 -12.99
CA ASP A 108 -8.25 1.76 -11.66
C ASP A 108 -7.75 0.32 -11.79
N ILE A 109 -7.01 -0.12 -10.78
CA ILE A 109 -6.60 -1.51 -10.62
C ILE A 109 -7.16 -2.00 -9.27
N ALA A 110 -7.71 -3.21 -9.27
CA ALA A 110 -8.27 -3.83 -8.07
C ALA A 110 -7.44 -5.06 -7.68
N ALA A 111 -6.58 -4.90 -6.68
CA ALA A 111 -5.82 -6.01 -6.10
C ALA A 111 -5.60 -5.77 -4.60
N VAL A 112 -6.51 -5.05 -4.00
CA VAL A 112 -6.60 -4.76 -2.57
C VAL A 112 -5.23 -4.29 -2.02
N CYS A 113 -4.70 -4.99 -1.00
CA CYS A 113 -3.46 -4.55 -0.35
C CYS A 113 -2.22 -4.74 -1.21
N SER A 114 -2.26 -5.56 -2.23
CA SER A 114 -1.17 -5.68 -3.20
C SER A 114 -1.34 -4.72 -4.37
N GLY A 115 -2.41 -3.92 -4.36
CA GLY A 115 -2.80 -3.09 -5.50
C GLY A 115 -1.72 -2.13 -5.96
N PHE A 116 -0.97 -1.53 -5.03
CA PHE A 116 0.09 -0.60 -5.43
C PHE A 116 1.19 -1.31 -6.23
N VAL A 117 1.58 -2.53 -5.81
CA VAL A 117 2.60 -3.28 -6.55
C VAL A 117 2.09 -3.62 -7.96
N TYR A 118 0.83 -4.02 -8.08
CA TYR A 118 0.23 -4.30 -9.39
C TYR A 118 0.20 -3.05 -10.26
N ALA A 119 -0.18 -1.91 -9.68
CA ALA A 119 -0.23 -0.64 -10.42
C ALA A 119 1.17 -0.20 -10.86
N LEU A 120 2.16 -0.39 -9.98
CA LEU A 120 3.55 -0.07 -10.29
C LEU A 120 4.06 -0.94 -11.43
N ALA A 121 3.80 -2.26 -11.37
CA ALA A 121 4.24 -3.20 -12.41
C ALA A 121 3.60 -2.87 -13.76
N THR A 122 2.30 -2.57 -13.75
CA THR A 122 1.58 -2.23 -14.98
C THR A 122 2.16 -0.97 -15.61
N SER A 123 2.32 0.07 -14.81
CA SER A 123 2.81 1.37 -15.29
C SER A 123 4.26 1.28 -15.76
N ALA A 124 5.10 0.59 -14.99
CA ALA A 124 6.51 0.43 -15.36
C ALA A 124 6.65 -0.37 -16.65
N THR A 125 5.82 -1.38 -16.86
CA THR A 125 5.85 -2.16 -18.10
C THR A 125 5.40 -1.30 -19.29
N MET A 126 4.39 -0.46 -19.12
CA MET A 126 3.96 0.43 -20.20
C MET A 126 5.05 1.45 -20.57
N ILE A 127 5.81 1.91 -19.57
CA ILE A 127 6.96 2.79 -19.84
C ILE A 127 8.07 2.01 -20.54
N ALA A 128 8.41 0.83 -20.02
CA ALA A 128 9.49 0.03 -20.59
C ALA A 128 9.20 -0.38 -22.05
N SER A 129 7.93 -0.61 -22.39
CA SER A 129 7.54 -0.96 -23.75
C SER A 129 7.51 0.25 -24.69
N GLY A 130 7.60 1.47 -24.16
CA GLY A 130 7.50 2.69 -24.97
C GLY A 130 6.08 3.14 -25.25
N SER A 131 5.07 2.50 -24.62
CA SER A 131 3.68 2.92 -24.81
C SER A 131 3.40 4.29 -24.21
N VAL A 132 4.04 4.61 -23.09
CA VAL A 132 4.00 5.93 -22.46
C VAL A 132 5.40 6.26 -21.95
N ASP A 133 5.66 7.54 -21.70
CA ASP A 133 6.95 7.99 -21.16
C ASP A 133 6.88 8.32 -19.66
N THR A 134 5.70 8.68 -19.16
CA THR A 134 5.53 9.08 -17.76
C THR A 134 4.23 8.54 -17.21
N ALA A 135 4.21 8.28 -15.90
CA ALA A 135 2.99 7.79 -15.24
C ALA A 135 2.91 8.33 -13.82
N LEU A 136 1.68 8.62 -13.39
CA LEU A 136 1.36 8.87 -11.99
C LEU A 136 0.67 7.60 -11.47
N VAL A 137 1.25 6.98 -10.45
CA VAL A 137 0.79 5.71 -9.89
C VAL A 137 0.35 5.98 -8.45
N ILE A 138 -0.93 5.76 -8.17
CA ILE A 138 -1.54 6.11 -6.87
C ILE A 138 -2.09 4.84 -6.23
N GLY A 139 -1.87 4.70 -4.93
CA GLY A 139 -2.62 3.75 -4.11
C GLY A 139 -3.42 4.55 -3.10
N ALA A 140 -4.73 4.35 -3.06
CA ALA A 140 -5.60 5.12 -2.17
C ALA A 140 -6.81 4.30 -1.77
N ASP A 141 -7.15 4.35 -0.49
CA ASP A 141 -8.35 3.70 0.00
C ASP A 141 -8.97 4.50 1.14
N SER A 142 -10.30 4.62 1.08
CA SER A 142 -11.13 5.11 2.19
C SER A 142 -11.76 3.89 2.86
N PHE A 143 -10.91 3.02 3.38
CA PHE A 143 -11.30 1.69 3.84
C PHE A 143 -12.24 1.75 5.04
N SER A 144 -12.17 2.83 5.82
CA SER A 144 -13.09 3.04 6.94
C SER A 144 -14.55 3.01 6.49
N THR A 145 -14.82 3.35 5.21
CA THR A 145 -16.19 3.38 4.69
C THR A 145 -16.81 2.00 4.51
N ILE A 146 -15.99 0.95 4.47
CA ILE A 146 -16.50 -0.42 4.31
C ILE A 146 -16.29 -1.29 5.55
N LEU A 147 -15.78 -0.71 6.63
CA LEU A 147 -15.61 -1.46 7.89
C LEU A 147 -16.93 -1.51 8.65
N ASN A 148 -17.23 -2.67 9.23
CA ASN A 148 -18.38 -2.80 10.13
C ASN A 148 -18.11 -1.96 11.38
N PRO A 149 -18.93 -0.94 11.66
CA PRO A 149 -18.65 -0.06 12.81
C PRO A 149 -18.64 -0.76 14.15
N ARG A 150 -19.21 -1.96 14.25
CA ARG A 150 -19.25 -2.74 15.49
C ARG A 150 -18.08 -3.73 15.61
N ASP A 151 -17.25 -3.87 14.56
CA ASP A 151 -16.18 -4.86 14.59
C ASP A 151 -14.89 -4.26 15.13
N ARG A 152 -14.60 -4.59 16.40
CA ARG A 152 -13.40 -4.07 17.08
C ARG A 152 -12.09 -4.50 16.41
N THR A 153 -12.08 -5.66 15.76
CA THR A 153 -10.86 -6.18 15.15
C THR A 153 -10.46 -5.37 13.91
N THR A 154 -11.38 -5.22 12.96
CA THR A 154 -11.04 -4.49 11.73
C THR A 154 -10.90 -2.99 11.98
N ARG A 155 -11.73 -2.43 12.87
CA ARG A 155 -11.61 -0.98 13.17
C ARG A 155 -10.27 -0.66 13.85
N ALA A 156 -9.71 -1.60 14.60
CA ALA A 156 -8.41 -1.41 15.24
C ALA A 156 -7.25 -1.43 14.23
N ILE A 157 -7.43 -2.11 13.10
CA ILE A 157 -6.34 -2.36 12.15
C ILE A 157 -6.26 -1.32 11.04
N PHE A 158 -7.40 -0.91 10.48
CA PHE A 158 -7.42 -0.17 9.21
C PHE A 158 -7.54 1.34 9.39
N GLY A 159 -6.91 2.07 8.46
CA GLY A 159 -7.04 3.52 8.35
C GLY A 159 -7.09 3.93 6.89
N ASP A 160 -7.37 5.19 6.65
CA ASP A 160 -7.51 5.76 5.31
C ASP A 160 -6.26 6.55 4.93
N GLY A 161 -5.94 6.55 3.64
CA GLY A 161 -4.81 7.31 3.16
C GLY A 161 -4.56 7.11 1.69
N ALA A 162 -3.60 7.86 1.17
CA ALA A 162 -3.19 7.77 -0.23
C ALA A 162 -1.70 8.03 -0.34
N GLY A 163 -1.08 7.31 -1.27
CA GLY A 163 0.32 7.55 -1.60
C GLY A 163 0.49 7.43 -3.10
N ALA A 164 1.47 8.14 -3.64
CA ALA A 164 1.65 8.20 -5.09
C ALA A 164 3.10 8.33 -5.46
N VAL A 165 3.46 7.77 -6.61
CA VAL A 165 4.77 7.97 -7.22
C VAL A 165 4.61 8.47 -8.65
N VAL A 166 5.62 9.19 -9.13
CA VAL A 166 5.75 9.54 -10.54
C VAL A 166 6.90 8.71 -11.11
N LEU A 167 6.65 8.09 -12.27
CA LEU A 167 7.64 7.32 -13.03
C LEU A 167 7.90 8.01 -14.36
N ARG A 168 9.13 7.86 -14.84
CA ARG A 168 9.54 8.38 -16.15
C ARG A 168 10.45 7.40 -16.89
N UNK A 169 10.75 7.36 -18.16
CA UNK A 169 11.46 6.72 -18.79
C UNK A 169 12.70 6.94 -18.45
N GLY A 170 13.46 6.13 -18.58
CA GLY A 170 14.92 6.15 -18.33
C GLY A 170 15.57 4.85 -18.69
N GLU A 171 16.66 4.57 -18.08
CA GLU A 171 17.46 3.37 -18.39
C GLU A 171 17.58 2.48 -17.14
N ALA A 172 17.71 1.17 -17.37
CA ALA A 172 17.77 0.18 -16.29
C ALA A 172 18.93 0.40 -15.30
N GLY A 173 20.01 1.03 -15.77
CA GLY A 173 21.15 1.32 -14.90
C GLY A 173 21.04 2.60 -14.08
N GLU A 174 19.98 3.37 -14.27
CA GLU A 174 19.81 4.63 -13.54
C GLU A 174 19.40 4.39 -12.09
N ARG A 175 19.84 5.29 -11.22
CA ARG A 175 19.32 5.39 -9.86
C ARG A 175 17.82 5.67 -9.95
N GLY A 176 17.02 4.90 -9.24
CA GLY A 176 15.56 5.00 -9.30
C GLY A 176 14.89 4.01 -10.22
N ALA A 177 15.66 3.26 -11.01
CA ALA A 177 15.09 2.30 -11.95
C ALA A 177 14.33 1.20 -11.20
N ILE A 178 13.15 0.87 -11.72
CA ILE A 178 12.38 -0.28 -11.25
C ILE A 178 12.95 -1.49 -12.01
N LEU A 179 13.52 -2.42 -11.27
CA LEU A 179 14.37 -3.46 -11.86
C LEU A 179 13.64 -4.77 -12.15
N GLY A 180 12.60 -5.09 -11.39
CA GLY A 180 11.90 -6.35 -11.62
C GLY A 180 10.69 -6.50 -10.74
N PHE A 181 9.83 -7.43 -11.14
CA PHE A 181 8.54 -7.69 -10.48
C PHE A 181 8.30 -9.19 -10.38
N ASP A 182 7.46 -9.54 -9.41
CA ASP A 182 6.81 -10.84 -9.33
C ASP A 182 5.37 -10.59 -8.89
N LEU A 183 4.40 -11.19 -9.57
CA LEU A 183 2.99 -11.07 -9.25
C LEU A 183 2.38 -12.46 -9.22
N GLY A 184 1.36 -12.65 -8.36
CA GLY A 184 0.65 -13.93 -8.30
C GLY A 184 -0.72 -13.78 -7.67
N SER A 185 -1.53 -14.80 -7.83
CA SER A 185 -2.88 -14.83 -7.25
C SER A 185 -3.33 -16.26 -7.00
N ASP A 186 -4.31 -16.39 -6.09
CA ASP A 186 -4.95 -17.68 -5.79
C ASP A 186 -6.42 -17.42 -5.48
N GLY A 187 -7.24 -17.52 -6.51
CA GLY A 187 -8.68 -17.27 -6.39
C GLY A 187 -9.43 -18.35 -5.62
N SER A 188 -8.80 -19.51 -5.36
CA SER A 188 -9.46 -20.55 -4.56
C SER A 188 -9.70 -20.11 -3.11
N GLN A 189 -9.01 -19.05 -2.68
CA GLN A 189 -9.13 -18.52 -1.32
C GLN A 189 -9.71 -17.10 -1.32
N ALA A 190 -10.54 -16.78 -2.30
CA ALA A 190 -11.10 -15.42 -2.44
C ALA A 190 -11.91 -14.96 -1.23
N ASP A 191 -12.53 -15.90 -0.52
CA ASP A 191 -13.40 -15.57 0.61
C ASP A 191 -12.63 -15.25 1.91
N LEU A 192 -11.31 -15.37 1.93
CA LEU A 192 -10.54 -15.05 3.14
C LEU A 192 -10.51 -13.55 3.43
N ILE A 193 -10.61 -12.71 2.39
CA ILE A 193 -10.61 -11.24 2.52
C ILE A 193 -11.65 -10.74 1.52
N THR A 194 -12.80 -10.27 2.01
CA THR A 194 -13.92 -10.02 1.10
C THR A 194 -14.93 -9.04 1.70
N VAL A 195 -15.69 -8.38 0.84
CA VAL A 195 -17.00 -7.80 1.17
C VAL A 195 -18.00 -8.67 0.42
N PRO A 196 -18.75 -9.52 1.11
CA PRO A 196 -19.56 -10.52 0.42
C PRO A 196 -20.66 -9.98 -0.49
N ALA A 197 -21.26 -8.84 -0.13
CA ALA A 197 -22.39 -8.28 -0.86
C ALA A 197 -22.04 -6.95 -1.54
N GLY A 198 -22.92 -6.52 -2.46
CA GLY A 198 -22.78 -5.25 -3.17
C GLY A 198 -22.22 -5.41 -4.57
N GLY A 199 -21.71 -6.59 -4.90
CA GLY A 199 -21.23 -6.87 -6.25
C GLY A 199 -22.27 -7.58 -7.09
N SER A 200 -21.89 -7.96 -8.32
CA SER A 200 -22.83 -8.58 -9.25
C SER A 200 -23.33 -9.94 -8.78
N GLU A 201 -22.53 -10.67 -8.02
CA GLU A 201 -22.96 -11.98 -7.52
C GLU A 201 -24.23 -11.84 -6.67
N GLN A 202 -24.17 -10.97 -5.65
CA GLN A 202 -25.32 -10.76 -4.78
C GLN A 202 -26.48 -10.07 -5.54
N ARG A 203 -26.16 -9.07 -6.36
CA ARG A 203 -27.20 -8.33 -7.09
C ARG A 203 -27.93 -9.21 -8.08
N SER A 204 -27.24 -10.17 -8.72
CA SER A 204 -27.86 -11.06 -9.70
C SER A 204 -28.91 -11.97 -9.07
N MET A 205 -28.85 -12.16 -7.76
CA MET A 205 -29.83 -13.00 -7.07
C MET A 205 -31.13 -12.25 -6.78
N GLY A 206 -31.16 -10.93 -6.97
CA GLY A 206 -32.37 -10.12 -6.82
C GLY A 206 -32.83 -9.92 -5.39
N LEU A 207 -32.04 -10.30 -4.42
CA LEU A 207 -32.39 -10.24 -3.00
C LEU A 207 -31.42 -9.31 -2.27
N LEU A 208 -31.90 -8.71 -1.18
CA LEU A 208 -31.01 -7.97 -0.27
C LEU A 208 -30.22 -8.98 0.55
N ALA A 209 -28.95 -8.71 0.77
CA ALA A 209 -28.11 -9.53 1.64
C ALA A 209 -28.26 -9.07 3.10
N PRO A 210 -27.89 -9.94 4.07
CA PRO A 210 -27.82 -9.50 5.47
C PRO A 210 -26.90 -8.26 5.59
N GLU A 211 -27.24 -7.38 6.52
CA GLU A 211 -26.52 -6.11 6.66
C GLU A 211 -25.00 -6.30 6.81
N ASP A 212 -24.59 -7.26 7.62
CA ASP A 212 -23.16 -7.47 7.86
C ASP A 212 -22.39 -7.88 6.60
N ASP A 213 -23.06 -8.47 5.60
CA ASP A 213 -22.41 -8.89 4.36
C ASP A 213 -21.97 -7.70 3.48
N TYR A 214 -22.49 -6.50 3.76
CA TYR A 214 -22.06 -5.29 3.03
C TYR A 214 -20.78 -4.71 3.59
N PHE A 215 -20.20 -5.31 4.63
CA PHE A 215 -18.97 -4.85 5.26
C PHE A 215 -17.83 -5.82 5.01
N PHE A 216 -16.63 -5.28 5.15
CA PHE A 216 -15.39 -6.03 5.01
C PHE A 216 -15.28 -7.14 6.06
N ASP A 217 -14.85 -8.32 5.61
CA ASP A 217 -14.63 -9.47 6.48
C ASP A 217 -13.27 -10.11 6.16
N MET A 218 -12.55 -10.52 7.20
CA MET A 218 -11.21 -11.06 7.05
C MET A 218 -10.99 -12.21 8.04
N GLN A 219 -10.48 -13.34 7.53
CA GLN A 219 -10.19 -14.50 8.36
C GLN A 219 -8.71 -14.46 8.79
N GLY A 220 -8.46 -13.83 9.91
CA GLY A 220 -7.13 -13.40 10.33
C GLY A 220 -6.03 -14.44 10.33
N ARG A 221 -6.29 -15.66 10.84
CA ARG A 221 -5.24 -16.68 10.92
C ARG A 221 -4.76 -17.14 9.57
N SER A 222 -5.69 -17.43 8.66
CA SER A 222 -5.35 -17.86 7.31
C SER A 222 -4.68 -16.74 6.54
N VAL A 223 -5.14 -15.51 6.73
CA VAL A 223 -4.54 -14.33 6.12
C VAL A 223 -3.10 -14.16 6.59
N PHE A 224 -2.84 -14.30 7.89
CA PHE A 224 -1.49 -14.16 8.44
C PHE A 224 -0.52 -15.13 7.75
N ARG A 225 -0.89 -16.41 7.72
CA ARG A 225 -0.03 -17.45 7.17
C ARG A 225 0.26 -17.20 5.68
N ASN A 226 -0.78 -16.92 4.91
CA ASN A 226 -0.63 -16.66 3.49
C ASN A 226 0.22 -15.41 3.23
N ALA A 227 -0.01 -14.35 3.99
CA ALA A 227 0.72 -13.09 3.81
C ALA A 227 2.21 -13.29 4.00
N VAL A 228 2.61 -13.97 5.07
CA VAL A 228 4.03 -14.19 5.36
C VAL A 228 4.68 -15.02 4.24
N ILE A 229 4.05 -16.14 3.88
CA ILE A 229 4.61 -17.04 2.87
C ILE A 229 4.68 -16.34 1.51
N ARG A 230 3.58 -15.72 1.07
CA ARG A 230 3.53 -15.17 -0.29
C ARG A 230 4.42 -13.96 -0.45
N MET A 231 4.47 -13.06 0.56
CA MET A 231 5.35 -11.90 0.46
C MET A 231 6.82 -12.32 0.47
N SER A 232 7.18 -13.28 1.32
CA SER A 232 8.57 -13.74 1.40
C SER A 232 9.00 -14.44 0.12
N GLU A 233 8.16 -15.32 -0.42
CA GLU A 233 8.47 -16.01 -1.67
C GLU A 233 8.58 -15.03 -2.84
N SER A 234 7.65 -14.08 -2.92
CA SER A 234 7.63 -13.12 -4.01
C SER A 234 8.85 -12.22 -3.96
N ALA A 235 9.22 -11.74 -2.77
CA ALA A 235 10.43 -10.93 -2.60
C ALA A 235 11.68 -11.72 -2.99
N GLY A 236 11.75 -12.99 -2.60
CA GLY A 236 12.87 -13.86 -2.98
C GLY A 236 12.99 -14.04 -4.48
N LYS A 237 11.86 -14.19 -5.18
CA LYS A 237 11.85 -14.33 -6.64
C LYS A 237 12.36 -13.05 -7.31
N VAL A 238 11.94 -11.89 -6.81
CA VAL A 238 12.42 -10.63 -7.39
C VAL A 238 13.91 -10.46 -7.14
N ALA A 239 14.38 -10.75 -5.92
CA ALA A 239 15.82 -10.67 -5.62
C ALA A 239 16.62 -11.52 -6.59
N GLU A 240 16.19 -12.76 -6.84
CA GLU A 240 16.84 -13.64 -7.80
C GLU A 240 16.85 -13.04 -9.21
N ARG A 241 15.68 -12.53 -9.67
CA ARG A 241 15.57 -11.96 -11.01
C ARG A 241 16.46 -10.75 -11.24
N VAL A 242 16.64 -9.92 -10.21
CA VAL A 242 17.43 -8.70 -10.33
C VAL A 242 18.90 -8.89 -9.93
N GLY A 243 19.26 -10.11 -9.52
CA GLY A 243 20.64 -10.43 -9.21
C GLY A 243 21.09 -10.00 -7.82
N TRP A 244 20.18 -9.81 -6.89
CA TRP A 244 20.52 -9.48 -5.50
C TRP A 244 20.50 -10.72 -4.64
N SER A 245 21.54 -10.89 -3.80
CA SER A 245 21.37 -11.78 -2.67
C SER A 245 20.46 -11.08 -1.66
N VAL A 246 19.79 -11.86 -0.81
CA VAL A 246 18.89 -11.28 0.20
C VAL A 246 19.67 -10.32 1.12
N GLY A 247 20.93 -10.66 1.45
CA GLY A 247 21.76 -9.80 2.28
C GLY A 247 22.09 -8.45 1.66
N GLU A 248 21.96 -8.31 0.34
CA GLU A 248 22.22 -7.05 -0.35
C GLU A 248 21.01 -6.12 -0.36
N ILE A 249 19.84 -6.58 0.08
CA ILE A 249 18.65 -5.74 0.17
C ILE A 249 18.84 -4.81 1.37
N ASP A 250 18.92 -3.51 1.11
CA ASP A 250 19.13 -2.53 2.18
C ASP A 250 17.88 -2.32 3.01
N ARG A 251 16.72 -2.25 2.37
CA ARG A 251 15.44 -2.00 3.05
C ARG A 251 14.33 -2.82 2.40
N VAL A 252 13.42 -3.32 3.24
CA VAL A 252 12.21 -4.00 2.78
C VAL A 252 11.02 -3.18 3.24
N ILE A 253 10.14 -2.86 2.29
CA ILE A 253 8.85 -2.22 2.58
C ILE A 253 7.78 -3.25 2.25
N ALA A 254 7.33 -3.96 3.27
CA ALA A 254 6.20 -4.87 3.12
C ALA A 254 4.91 -4.09 3.36
N HIS A 255 3.83 -4.53 2.75
CA HIS A 255 2.51 -4.00 3.07
C HIS A 255 2.36 -3.93 4.60
N GLN A 256 1.98 -2.77 5.10
CA GLN A 256 1.93 -2.46 6.54
C GLN A 256 0.66 -3.05 7.17
N ALA A 257 0.60 -4.38 7.20
CA ALA A 257 -0.59 -5.09 7.66
C ALA A 257 -0.73 -5.06 9.18
N ASN A 258 0.28 -5.54 9.86
CA ASN A 258 0.47 -5.42 11.32
C ASN A 258 1.92 -5.81 11.61
N VAL A 259 2.40 -5.44 12.81
CA VAL A 259 3.81 -5.59 13.12
C VAL A 259 4.24 -7.06 13.18
N ARG A 260 3.34 -7.95 13.57
CA ARG A 260 3.68 -9.39 13.64
C ARG A 260 3.94 -9.99 12.26
N ILE A 261 3.14 -9.58 11.27
CA ILE A 261 3.38 -10.01 9.89
C ILE A 261 4.71 -9.45 9.39
N LEU A 262 5.01 -8.18 9.67
CA LEU A 262 6.27 -7.59 9.23
C LEU A 262 7.47 -8.33 9.80
N HIS A 263 7.46 -8.61 11.11
CA HIS A 263 8.54 -9.35 11.75
C HIS A 263 8.67 -10.77 11.19
N ALA A 264 7.55 -11.42 10.92
CA ALA A 264 7.56 -12.78 10.36
C ALA A 264 8.13 -12.79 8.94
N VAL A 265 7.84 -11.75 8.14
CA VAL A 265 8.43 -11.63 6.79
C VAL A 265 9.94 -11.46 6.90
N ALA A 266 10.42 -10.61 7.79
CA ALA A 266 11.86 -10.43 7.99
C ALA A 266 12.54 -11.74 8.39
N LEU A 267 11.92 -12.46 9.32
CA LEU A 267 12.45 -13.75 9.78
C LEU A 267 12.51 -14.75 8.62
N GLU A 268 11.42 -14.84 7.85
CA GLU A 268 11.36 -15.79 6.73
C GLU A 268 12.37 -15.44 5.64
N LEU A 269 12.60 -14.16 5.39
CA LEU A 269 13.61 -13.71 4.43
C LEU A 269 15.05 -13.86 4.96
N GLY A 270 15.20 -13.96 6.26
CA GLY A 270 16.54 -14.05 6.88
C GLY A 270 17.23 -12.69 6.96
N ILE A 271 16.46 -11.61 7.15
CA ILE A 271 17.05 -10.27 7.28
C ILE A 271 16.79 -9.71 8.68
N PRO A 272 17.67 -8.82 9.16
CA PRO A 272 17.41 -8.14 10.44
C PRO A 272 16.14 -7.30 10.35
N VAL A 273 15.36 -7.27 11.45
CA VAL A 273 14.13 -6.46 11.48
C VAL A 273 14.41 -4.97 11.28
N GLU A 274 15.63 -4.52 11.57
CA GLU A 274 16.04 -3.12 11.38
C GLU A 274 16.01 -2.69 9.92
N ARG A 275 16.01 -3.65 8.99
CA ARG A 275 15.91 -3.33 7.56
C ARG A 275 14.48 -3.10 7.09
N LEU A 276 13.50 -3.44 7.92
CA LEU A 276 12.10 -3.13 7.60
C LEU A 276 11.85 -1.64 7.74
N VAL A 277 11.06 -1.09 6.82
CA VAL A 277 10.50 0.25 6.98
C VAL A 277 9.11 0.06 7.59
N VAL A 278 8.86 0.72 8.71
CA VAL A 278 7.60 0.56 9.45
C VAL A 278 7.01 1.94 9.74
N ASN A 279 5.76 2.17 9.37
CA ASN A 279 5.02 3.36 9.78
C ASN A 279 3.58 3.06 10.17
N LEU A 280 3.23 1.77 10.31
CA LEU A 280 1.86 1.42 10.68
C LEU A 280 1.46 1.90 12.08
N ASP A 281 2.43 2.14 12.94
CA ASP A 281 2.14 2.73 14.25
C ASP A 281 1.52 4.12 14.10
N ARG A 282 1.86 4.84 13.04
CA ARG A 282 1.42 6.23 12.81
C ARG A 282 0.15 6.33 11.96
N VAL A 283 -0.02 5.42 10.99
CA VAL A 283 -1.13 5.53 10.01
C VAL A 283 -2.00 4.29 9.92
N ALA A 284 -1.63 3.19 10.58
CA ALA A 284 -2.33 1.90 10.55
C ALA A 284 -2.16 1.21 9.18
N ASN A 285 -3.00 0.21 8.91
CA ASN A 285 -3.04 -0.50 7.63
C ASN A 285 -3.89 0.33 6.67
N THR A 286 -3.25 0.97 5.71
CA THR A 286 -3.92 1.84 4.74
C THR A 286 -4.15 1.17 3.39
N VAL A 287 -4.15 -0.14 3.37
CA VAL A 287 -4.50 -0.99 2.22
C VAL A 287 -3.60 -0.66 1.03
N ALA A 288 -4.14 -0.17 -0.10
CA ALA A 288 -3.31 0.12 -1.28
C ALA A 288 -2.37 1.30 -1.08
N ALA A 289 -2.63 2.17 -0.10
CA ALA A 289 -1.74 3.30 0.19
C ALA A 289 -0.56 2.91 1.08
N SER A 290 -0.56 1.72 1.64
CA SER A 290 0.36 1.30 2.69
C SER A 290 1.83 1.40 2.25
N ILE A 291 2.17 0.83 1.11
CA ILE A 291 3.56 0.83 0.64
C ILE A 291 4.03 2.26 0.30
N PRO A 292 3.29 3.04 -0.50
CA PRO A 292 3.80 4.38 -0.80
C PRO A 292 3.82 5.32 0.40
N LEU A 293 2.93 5.17 1.39
CA LEU A 293 3.01 5.97 2.62
C LEU A 293 4.24 5.59 3.44
N ALA A 294 4.60 4.30 3.47
CA ALA A 294 5.82 3.87 4.15
C ALA A 294 7.06 4.40 3.41
N LEU A 295 7.01 4.46 2.07
CA LEU A 295 8.10 5.09 1.30
C LEU A 295 8.27 6.56 1.71
N VAL A 296 7.18 7.30 1.82
CA VAL A 296 7.24 8.71 2.23
C VAL A 296 7.94 8.85 3.58
N ASP A 297 7.46 8.12 4.59
CA ASP A 297 8.04 8.21 5.93
C ASP A 297 9.49 7.72 5.96
N GLY A 298 9.80 6.69 5.18
CA GLY A 298 11.17 6.19 5.10
C GLY A 298 12.14 7.23 4.54
N VAL A 299 11.73 7.95 3.49
CA VAL A 299 12.56 9.00 2.90
C VAL A 299 12.68 10.19 3.86
N VAL A 300 11.55 10.65 4.41
CA VAL A 300 11.54 11.83 5.29
C VAL A 300 12.35 11.59 6.56
N SER A 301 12.29 10.38 7.13
CA SER A 301 13.05 10.06 8.35
C SER A 301 14.54 9.78 8.10
N GLY A 302 14.93 9.60 6.83
CA GLY A 302 16.29 9.21 6.50
C GLY A 302 16.56 7.72 6.67
N HIS A 303 15.54 6.92 6.96
CA HIS A 303 15.69 5.46 7.03
C HIS A 303 15.95 4.87 5.64
N LEU A 304 15.38 5.51 4.61
CA LEU A 304 15.70 5.22 3.21
C LEU A 304 16.67 6.27 2.70
N GLN A 305 17.77 5.82 2.09
CA GLN A 305 18.82 6.69 1.58
C GLN A 305 18.98 6.49 0.07
N PRO A 306 19.44 7.51 -0.66
CA PRO A 306 19.74 7.30 -2.09
C PRO A 306 20.70 6.14 -2.27
N ASP A 307 20.50 5.40 -3.32
CA ASP A 307 21.24 4.17 -3.71
C ASP A 307 20.85 2.93 -2.92
N ASP A 308 19.98 3.03 -1.93
CA ASP A 308 19.48 1.82 -1.25
C ASP A 308 18.82 0.88 -2.25
N GLN A 309 19.11 -0.41 -2.10
CA GLN A 309 18.39 -1.47 -2.81
C GLN A 309 17.14 -1.79 -1.99
N VAL A 310 16.00 -1.48 -2.56
CA VAL A 310 14.72 -1.52 -1.85
C VAL A 310 13.82 -2.61 -2.45
N MET A 311 13.28 -3.44 -1.58
CA MET A 311 12.32 -4.48 -1.96
C MET A 311 10.94 -4.09 -1.43
N LEU A 312 9.97 -3.96 -2.33
CA LEU A 312 8.57 -3.77 -1.98
C LEU A 312 7.87 -5.12 -2.05
N CYS A 313 7.01 -5.44 -1.10
CA CYS A 313 6.20 -6.65 -1.22
C CYS A 313 4.82 -6.46 -0.60
N GLY A 314 3.81 -7.01 -1.25
CA GLY A 314 2.43 -6.85 -0.85
C GLY A 314 1.64 -8.14 -0.93
N PHE A 315 0.56 -8.16 -0.17
CA PHE A 315 -0.36 -9.29 -0.12
C PHE A 315 -1.75 -8.74 0.21
N GLY A 316 -2.76 -9.27 -0.46
CA GLY A 316 -4.12 -8.79 -0.23
C GLY A 316 -5.18 -9.75 -0.73
N GLY A 317 -6.40 -9.26 -0.63
CA GLY A 317 -7.57 -10.02 -1.08
C GLY A 317 -7.49 -10.45 -2.53
N GLY A 318 -8.09 -11.61 -2.78
CA GLY A 318 -8.15 -12.18 -4.10
C GLY A 318 -7.95 -13.69 -4.10
N LEU A 319 -6.97 -14.31 -3.44
CA LEU A 319 -5.76 -13.64 -2.90
C LEU A 319 -4.87 -13.14 -4.03
N THR A 320 -4.16 -12.07 -3.75
CA THR A 320 -3.16 -11.53 -4.66
C THR A 320 -1.89 -11.21 -3.87
N TRP A 321 -0.76 -11.22 -4.55
CA TRP A 321 0.53 -10.83 -3.95
C TRP A 321 1.47 -10.33 -5.02
N GLY A 322 2.53 -9.69 -4.59
CA GLY A 322 3.55 -9.27 -5.51
C GLY A 322 4.71 -8.59 -4.82
N ALA A 323 5.78 -8.44 -5.57
CA ALA A 323 6.97 -7.74 -5.11
C ALA A 323 7.59 -6.96 -6.26
N ALA A 324 8.39 -5.96 -5.89
CA ALA A 324 9.12 -5.14 -6.85
C ALA A 324 10.46 -4.74 -6.24
N GLY A 325 11.51 -4.75 -7.07
CA GLY A 325 12.83 -4.31 -6.64
C GLY A 325 13.22 -3.04 -7.36
N LEU A 326 13.78 -2.09 -6.62
CA LEU A 326 14.22 -0.83 -7.20
C LEU A 326 15.41 -0.27 -6.42
N THR A 327 16.16 0.63 -7.05
CA THR A 327 17.17 1.41 -6.34
C THR A 327 16.54 2.76 -6.03
N LEU A 328 16.87 3.31 -4.86
CA LEU A 328 16.24 4.57 -4.44
C LEU A 328 16.98 5.75 -5.04
N PRO A 329 16.28 6.69 -5.70
CA PRO A 329 16.91 7.92 -6.14
C PRO A 329 16.90 8.96 -5.04
N SER A 330 17.54 10.10 -5.27
CA SER A 330 17.34 11.28 -4.44
C SER A 330 15.97 11.85 -4.74
N LEU A 331 15.15 12.06 -3.72
CA LEU A 331 13.78 12.55 -3.88
C LEU A 331 13.55 13.73 -2.92
N SER A 332 12.83 14.73 -3.40
CA SER A 332 12.34 15.82 -2.56
C SER A 332 10.90 15.45 -2.18
N VAL A 333 10.68 15.12 -0.91
CA VAL A 333 9.40 14.56 -0.46
C VAL A 333 8.83 15.40 0.68
N GLU A 334 7.57 15.82 0.54
CA GLU A 334 6.87 16.54 1.61
C GLU A 334 6.47 15.56 2.70
N PRO A 335 6.69 15.89 3.98
CA PRO A 335 6.20 15.02 5.07
C PRO A 335 4.68 14.88 5.04
N LEU A 336 4.18 13.80 5.63
CA LEU A 336 2.73 13.59 5.74
C LEU A 336 2.12 14.72 6.58
N PRO A 337 1.04 15.35 6.10
CA PRO A 337 0.44 16.47 6.84
C PRO A 337 -0.24 15.99 8.12
N GLY A 338 -0.21 16.85 9.14
CA GLY A 338 -0.90 16.59 10.40
C GLY A 338 -0.19 15.61 11.32
N LEU A 339 1.03 15.21 10.99
CA LEU A 339 1.83 14.29 11.80
C LEU A 339 3.17 14.92 12.16
N PRO A 340 3.71 14.60 13.34
CA PRO A 340 5.10 14.96 13.62
C PRO A 340 6.02 14.31 12.58
N LEU A 341 7.21 14.88 12.38
CA LEU A 341 8.17 14.25 11.48
C LEU A 341 8.48 12.84 11.98
N PRO A 342 8.56 11.87 11.07
CA PRO A 342 8.88 10.52 11.53
C PRO A 342 10.30 10.46 12.04
N THR A 343 10.48 9.84 13.19
CA THR A 343 11.79 9.48 13.70
C THR A 343 11.98 8.00 13.39
N ARG A 344 13.21 7.54 13.34
CA ARG A 344 13.45 6.11 13.25
C ARG A 344 12.77 5.49 14.47
N PRO A 345 11.72 4.71 14.30
CA PRO A 345 11.08 4.15 15.48
C PRO A 345 12.05 3.20 16.16
N PRO A 346 12.14 3.24 17.47
CA PRO A 346 12.72 2.08 18.14
C PRO A 346 11.82 0.92 17.74
N LEU A 347 12.41 -0.09 17.13
CA LEU A 347 11.64 -1.27 16.76
C LEU A 347 10.99 -1.80 18.03
N PRO A 348 9.71 -2.11 18.00
CA PRO A 348 9.11 -2.74 19.15
C PRO A 348 9.90 -4.01 19.48
N ALA A 349 10.13 -4.24 20.74
CA ALA A 349 10.78 -5.47 21.19
C ALA A 349 10.06 -6.63 20.48
N ALA A 350 10.86 -7.55 19.95
CA ALA A 350 10.31 -8.66 19.16
C ALA A 350 9.12 -9.28 19.90
N LEU A 351 7.95 -9.10 19.32
CA LEU A 351 6.77 -9.75 19.89
C LEU A 351 6.96 -11.25 19.69
N PRO A 352 6.67 -12.06 20.72
CA PRO A 352 6.80 -13.49 20.55
C PRO A 352 5.97 -13.94 19.36
N VAL A 353 6.61 -14.61 18.43
CA VAL A 353 5.92 -15.22 17.29
C VAL A 353 4.98 -16.26 17.92
N PRO A 354 3.66 -16.22 17.63
CA PRO A 354 2.80 -17.27 18.14
C PRO A 354 3.36 -18.61 17.68
N ALA A 355 3.50 -19.56 18.58
CA ALA A 355 3.93 -20.90 18.22
C ALA A 355 3.02 -21.40 17.10
N ALA A 356 3.65 -21.79 15.99
CA ALA A 356 2.86 -22.35 14.89
C ALA A 356 2.12 -23.56 15.44
N UNK A 357 1.03 -23.50 15.46
CA UNK A 357 0.53 -24.32 15.85
C UNK A 357 0.79 -25.26 15.21
N ARG A 358 1.18 -26.29 15.60
CA ARG A 358 1.50 -27.58 15.00
C ARG A 358 0.25 -28.31 14.58
#